data_039046371c7761e9dbbaae72f5162a06
#
_entry.id   039046371c7761e9dbbaae72f5162a06
#
_cell.length_a   1.000
_cell.length_b   1.000
_cell.length_c   1.000
_cell.angle_alpha   90.00
_cell.angle_beta   90.00
_cell.angle_gamma   90.00
#
_symmetry.space_group_name_H-M   'P 1'
#
loop_
_entity.id
_entity.type
_entity.pdbx_description
1 polymer ?
#
loop_
_entity_poly.entity_id
_entity_poly.type
_entity_poly.pdbx_seq_one_letter_code
_entity_poly.pdbx_strand_id
1 'polypeptide(L)'
;GEPFTHTGVLGTWVPNDQLTIIGGVTNGWDNWDIGLPTPANPGPGQTSNAAFLGAITFSSSDGTQALTLANSSGNEANGGTDANGDPLIGNRTVTSVVYTNEFTDKLTYVYQSDFGYAAYAVDPALYAPAGNQPGSAYWYGVNQYLFYNFTDYLIGGLRLEWFRDNNGFRVTSGLRDGSPGTTPFVGNFWAMTWGLNYLIGNNLVIRPELRYDWFSADEGWIAEGNGGANTMPYGRLNDKNAQFYG
;
A
#
# COMPACT_ATOMS: atom_id res chain seq x y z
N GLY A 1 -0.15 1.05 0.49
CA GLY A 1 0.74 0.81 1.53
C GLY A 1 1.48 -0.51 1.49
N GLU A 2 2.26 -0.76 0.45
CA GLU A 2 3.14 -1.92 0.33
C GLU A 2 4.54 -1.60 0.85
N PRO A 3 5.39 -2.62 1.17
CA PRO A 3 6.77 -2.41 1.55
C PRO A 3 7.61 -1.89 0.37
N PHE A 4 8.62 -1.09 0.66
CA PHE A 4 9.56 -0.58 -0.35
C PHE A 4 10.67 -1.59 -0.67
N THR A 5 11.01 -2.45 0.28
CA THR A 5 12.16 -3.35 0.16
C THR A 5 11.90 -4.68 0.88
N HIS A 6 12.34 -5.75 0.23
CA HIS A 6 12.50 -7.07 0.82
C HIS A 6 13.89 -7.61 0.51
N THR A 7 14.60 -8.06 1.54
CA THR A 7 15.86 -8.80 1.38
C THR A 7 15.60 -10.27 1.74
N GLY A 8 15.92 -11.18 0.83
CA GLY A 8 15.63 -12.60 1.06
C GLY A 8 15.95 -13.50 -0.13
N VAL A 9 15.43 -14.70 -0.09
CA VAL A 9 15.57 -15.69 -1.15
C VAL A 9 14.19 -16.13 -1.60
N LEU A 10 13.93 -16.03 -2.91
CA LEU A 10 12.70 -16.48 -3.56
C LEU A 10 13.02 -17.60 -4.55
N GLY A 11 12.17 -18.60 -4.58
CA GLY A 11 12.12 -19.63 -5.61
C GLY A 11 10.93 -19.38 -6.55
N THR A 12 11.12 -19.68 -7.83
CA THR A 12 10.04 -19.65 -8.82
C THR A 12 9.86 -21.05 -9.40
N TRP A 13 8.62 -21.51 -9.44
CA TRP A 13 8.23 -22.76 -10.04
C TRP A 13 7.14 -22.55 -11.08
N VAL A 14 7.39 -23.02 -12.32
CA VAL A 14 6.49 -22.88 -13.47
C VAL A 14 6.17 -24.29 -13.98
N PRO A 15 5.16 -24.97 -13.43
CA PRO A 15 4.81 -26.34 -13.83
C PRO A 15 4.21 -26.41 -15.25
N ASN A 16 3.60 -25.34 -15.73
CA ASN A 16 3.07 -25.20 -17.07
C ASN A 16 2.90 -23.72 -17.45
N ASP A 17 2.51 -23.41 -18.68
CA ASP A 17 2.38 -22.06 -19.21
C ASP A 17 1.28 -21.21 -18.51
N GLN A 18 0.39 -21.86 -17.77
CA GLN A 18 -0.77 -21.22 -17.13
C GLN A 18 -0.58 -21.00 -15.62
N LEU A 19 0.47 -21.58 -15.02
CA LEU A 19 0.69 -21.50 -13.58
C LEU A 19 2.12 -21.12 -13.25
N THR A 20 2.26 -20.03 -12.50
CA THR A 20 3.52 -19.62 -11.90
C THR A 20 3.36 -19.52 -10.40
N ILE A 21 4.27 -20.11 -9.64
CA ILE A 21 4.31 -20.03 -8.17
C ILE A 21 5.65 -19.45 -7.76
N ILE A 22 5.62 -18.41 -6.95
CA ILE A 22 6.80 -17.78 -6.36
C ILE A 22 6.65 -17.87 -4.84
N GLY A 23 7.72 -18.22 -4.14
CA GLY A 23 7.68 -18.26 -2.69
C GLY A 23 9.07 -18.27 -2.09
N GLY A 24 9.18 -17.74 -0.89
CA GLY A 24 10.43 -17.71 -0.17
C GLY A 24 10.38 -17.02 1.16
N VAL A 25 11.57 -16.76 1.67
CA VAL A 25 11.81 -16.20 3.00
C VAL A 25 12.56 -14.88 2.87
N THR A 26 12.09 -13.87 3.60
CA THR A 26 12.66 -12.53 3.61
C THR A 26 12.94 -12.06 5.04
N ASN A 27 13.67 -10.95 5.17
CA ASN A 27 13.90 -10.27 6.45
C ASN A 27 12.68 -9.45 6.94
N GLY A 28 11.53 -9.53 6.24
CA GLY A 28 10.34 -8.79 6.59
C GLY A 28 10.19 -7.45 5.88
N TRP A 29 9.34 -6.62 6.45
CA TRP A 29 8.86 -5.36 5.87
C TRP A 29 9.90 -4.24 5.97
N ASP A 30 10.28 -3.67 4.82
CA ASP A 30 11.24 -2.56 4.68
C ASP A 30 12.61 -2.83 5.33
N ASN A 31 12.95 -4.09 5.53
CA ASN A 31 14.19 -4.50 6.16
C ASN A 31 15.19 -5.00 5.11
N TRP A 32 16.20 -4.19 4.84
CA TRP A 32 17.23 -4.48 3.85
C TRP A 32 18.55 -4.99 4.47
N ASP A 33 18.66 -4.91 5.80
CA ASP A 33 19.81 -5.41 6.54
C ASP A 33 19.72 -6.93 6.75
N ILE A 34 20.82 -7.64 6.48
CA ILE A 34 20.92 -9.10 6.63
C ILE A 34 21.15 -9.52 8.11
N GLY A 35 21.27 -8.58 9.01
CA GLY A 35 21.34 -8.86 10.43
C GLY A 35 20.01 -9.43 10.91
N LEU A 36 19.92 -10.76 11.03
CA LEU A 36 18.77 -11.41 11.68
C LEU A 36 18.66 -10.81 13.09
N PRO A 37 17.54 -10.18 13.45
CA PRO A 37 17.36 -9.65 14.78
C PRO A 37 17.46 -10.77 15.78
N THR A 38 18.28 -10.58 16.79
CA THR A 38 18.30 -11.52 17.92
C THR A 38 17.09 -11.18 18.80
N PRO A 39 16.45 -12.19 19.44
CA PRO A 39 15.36 -11.96 20.38
C PRO A 39 15.71 -10.98 21.52
N ALA A 40 16.99 -10.72 21.74
CA ALA A 40 17.50 -9.86 22.80
C ALA A 40 17.59 -8.38 22.42
N ASN A 41 17.47 -8.01 21.15
CA ASN A 41 17.50 -6.62 20.71
C ASN A 41 16.78 -6.41 19.39
N PRO A 42 15.45 -6.45 19.37
CA PRO A 42 14.69 -6.02 18.22
C PRO A 42 14.77 -4.49 18.16
N GLY A 43 15.67 -3.94 17.35
CA GLY A 43 15.67 -2.51 17.08
C GLY A 43 14.31 -2.06 16.49
N PRO A 44 13.94 -0.77 16.57
CA PRO A 44 12.73 -0.25 15.97
C PRO A 44 12.67 -0.60 14.49
N GLY A 45 11.61 -1.29 14.06
CA GLY A 45 11.41 -1.73 12.67
C GLY A 45 12.15 -3.00 12.27
N GLN A 46 12.83 -3.69 13.19
CA GLN A 46 13.47 -4.97 12.90
C GLN A 46 12.51 -6.15 13.11
N THR A 47 12.58 -7.14 12.24
CA THR A 47 11.82 -8.38 12.37
C THR A 47 12.48 -9.29 13.41
N SER A 48 11.68 -9.90 14.27
CA SER A 48 12.18 -10.91 15.20
C SER A 48 12.34 -12.30 14.55
N ASN A 49 11.78 -12.49 13.36
CA ASN A 49 11.74 -13.76 12.66
C ASN A 49 11.75 -13.57 11.14
N ALA A 50 12.07 -14.65 10.42
CA ALA A 50 11.91 -14.71 8.98
C ALA A 50 10.44 -14.48 8.56
N ALA A 51 10.24 -13.74 7.50
CA ALA A 51 8.94 -13.44 6.91
C ALA A 51 8.73 -14.21 5.62
N PHE A 52 7.49 -14.50 5.29
CA PHE A 52 7.08 -15.09 4.03
C PHE A 52 6.86 -14.00 2.99
N LEU A 53 7.28 -14.26 1.75
CA LEU A 53 6.86 -13.53 0.56
C LEU A 53 6.56 -14.53 -0.55
N GLY A 54 5.40 -14.41 -1.20
CA GLY A 54 5.06 -15.30 -2.28
C GLY A 54 3.86 -14.84 -3.11
N ALA A 55 3.71 -15.48 -4.27
CA ALA A 55 2.60 -15.24 -5.18
C ALA A 55 2.25 -16.50 -5.98
N ILE A 56 0.99 -16.58 -6.39
CA ILE A 56 0.49 -17.56 -7.37
C ILE A 56 -0.14 -16.76 -8.51
N THR A 57 0.28 -17.03 -9.74
CA THR A 57 -0.29 -16.43 -10.95
C THR A 57 -0.91 -17.52 -11.81
N PHE A 58 -2.17 -17.30 -12.17
CA PHE A 58 -2.93 -18.10 -13.14
C PHE A 58 -3.08 -17.29 -14.42
N SER A 59 -2.67 -17.85 -15.55
CA SER A 59 -2.80 -17.24 -16.87
C SER A 59 -3.77 -18.03 -17.74
N SER A 60 -4.55 -17.34 -18.59
CA SER A 60 -5.35 -18.01 -19.60
C SER A 60 -4.47 -18.67 -20.67
N SER A 61 -4.99 -19.65 -21.37
CA SER A 61 -4.24 -20.38 -22.41
C SER A 61 -3.85 -19.52 -23.61
N ASP A 62 -4.59 -18.45 -23.86
CA ASP A 62 -4.33 -17.47 -24.93
C ASP A 62 -3.44 -16.29 -24.44
N GLY A 63 -3.09 -16.25 -23.15
CA GLY A 63 -2.27 -15.22 -22.54
C GLY A 63 -2.96 -13.86 -22.33
N THR A 64 -4.24 -13.73 -22.67
CA THR A 64 -4.97 -12.45 -22.58
C THR A 64 -5.38 -12.09 -21.16
N GLN A 65 -5.45 -13.07 -20.26
CA GLN A 65 -5.85 -12.85 -18.87
C GLN A 65 -4.84 -13.44 -17.88
N ALA A 66 -4.64 -12.74 -16.77
CA ALA A 66 -3.86 -13.23 -15.66
C ALA A 66 -4.47 -12.80 -14.31
N LEU A 67 -4.49 -13.74 -13.35
CA LEU A 67 -4.85 -13.49 -11.96
C LEU A 67 -3.68 -13.84 -11.07
N THR A 68 -3.18 -12.86 -10.31
CA THR A 68 -2.12 -13.04 -9.33
C THR A 68 -2.67 -12.82 -7.92
N LEU A 69 -2.39 -13.76 -7.04
CA LEU A 69 -2.60 -13.65 -5.60
C LEU A 69 -1.23 -13.60 -4.94
N ALA A 70 -0.89 -12.49 -4.27
CA ALA A 70 0.38 -12.29 -3.60
C ALA A 70 0.18 -12.06 -2.10
N ASN A 71 1.15 -12.48 -1.29
CA ASN A 71 1.14 -12.27 0.14
C ASN A 71 2.55 -12.00 0.66
N SER A 72 2.66 -11.03 1.57
CA SER A 72 3.82 -10.80 2.42
C SER A 72 3.35 -10.87 3.87
N SER A 73 4.01 -11.69 4.71
CA SER A 73 3.62 -11.87 6.11
C SER A 73 4.82 -12.18 6.99
N GLY A 74 4.95 -11.47 8.09
CA GLY A 74 6.02 -11.67 9.08
C GLY A 74 5.70 -11.02 10.40
N ASN A 75 6.50 -11.31 11.42
CA ASN A 75 6.39 -10.67 12.72
C ASN A 75 7.35 -9.49 12.81
N GLU A 76 6.84 -8.32 13.20
CA GLU A 76 7.57 -7.06 13.20
C GLU A 76 7.21 -6.19 14.40
N ALA A 77 8.05 -5.20 14.69
CA ALA A 77 7.71 -4.09 15.59
C ALA A 77 6.82 -3.10 14.84
N ASN A 78 5.52 -3.13 15.10
CA ASN A 78 4.53 -2.31 14.39
C ASN A 78 4.27 -0.95 15.05
N GLY A 79 5.08 -0.55 16.02
CA GLY A 79 4.99 0.76 16.68
C GLY A 79 4.33 0.72 18.07
N GLY A 80 3.65 -0.36 18.44
CA GLY A 80 3.13 -0.54 19.80
C GLY A 80 4.23 -0.91 20.78
N THR A 81 4.05 -0.51 22.04
CA THR A 81 4.97 -0.84 23.15
C THR A 81 4.20 -1.49 24.32
N ASP A 82 4.93 -2.23 25.15
CA ASP A 82 4.42 -2.75 26.40
C ASP A 82 4.43 -1.67 27.52
N ALA A 83 4.05 -2.05 28.74
CA ALA A 83 4.03 -1.16 29.89
C ALA A 83 5.42 -0.62 30.32
N ASN A 84 6.49 -1.24 29.87
CA ASN A 84 7.88 -0.83 30.13
C ASN A 84 8.44 0.07 29.01
N GLY A 85 7.68 0.22 27.91
CA GLY A 85 8.10 0.93 26.72
C GLY A 85 8.88 0.06 25.71
N ASP A 86 8.93 -1.25 25.92
CA ASP A 86 9.57 -2.19 25.00
C ASP A 86 8.68 -2.46 23.77
N PRO A 87 9.24 -2.51 22.54
CA PRO A 87 8.47 -2.76 21.34
C PRO A 87 7.73 -4.09 21.37
N LEU A 88 6.43 -4.08 21.09
CA LEU A 88 5.65 -5.29 20.89
C LEU A 88 5.86 -5.82 19.48
N ILE A 89 6.17 -7.10 19.39
CA ILE A 89 6.34 -7.79 18.12
C ILE A 89 5.04 -8.51 17.74
N GLY A 90 4.53 -8.20 16.56
CA GLY A 90 3.30 -8.78 16.06
C GLY A 90 3.29 -8.96 14.56
N ASN A 91 2.35 -9.77 14.09
CA ASN A 91 2.23 -10.02 12.65
C ASN A 91 1.90 -8.73 11.90
N ARG A 92 2.61 -8.53 10.77
CA ARG A 92 2.22 -7.63 9.69
C ARG A 92 2.04 -8.43 8.42
N THR A 93 0.91 -8.30 7.79
CA THR A 93 0.62 -9.00 6.53
C THR A 93 -0.04 -8.08 5.52
N VAL A 94 0.29 -8.29 4.25
CA VAL A 94 -0.43 -7.71 3.11
C VAL A 94 -0.76 -8.83 2.14
N THR A 95 -2.01 -8.86 1.71
CA THR A 95 -2.47 -9.72 0.62
C THR A 95 -2.90 -8.85 -0.54
N SER A 96 -2.40 -9.14 -1.73
CA SER A 96 -2.71 -8.41 -2.96
C SER A 96 -3.35 -9.36 -3.98
N VAL A 97 -4.35 -8.85 -4.67
CA VAL A 97 -5.01 -9.51 -5.80
C VAL A 97 -4.82 -8.62 -7.01
N VAL A 98 -4.22 -9.13 -8.07
CA VAL A 98 -4.07 -8.41 -9.35
C VAL A 98 -4.70 -9.23 -10.45
N TYR A 99 -5.62 -8.63 -11.18
CA TYR A 99 -6.23 -9.22 -12.37
C TYR A 99 -5.98 -8.33 -13.57
N THR A 100 -5.42 -8.90 -14.61
CA THR A 100 -5.19 -8.25 -15.90
C THR A 100 -6.03 -8.92 -16.98
N ASN A 101 -6.64 -8.12 -17.85
CA ASN A 101 -7.41 -8.62 -19.00
C ASN A 101 -7.19 -7.71 -20.23
N GLU A 102 -6.72 -8.30 -21.30
CA GLU A 102 -6.65 -7.70 -22.62
C GLU A 102 -8.00 -7.99 -23.35
N PHE A 103 -8.97 -7.08 -23.17
CA PHE A 103 -10.30 -7.26 -23.80
C PHE A 103 -10.23 -7.26 -25.32
N THR A 104 -9.31 -6.50 -25.89
CA THR A 104 -9.01 -6.43 -27.31
C THR A 104 -7.53 -6.08 -27.49
N ASP A 105 -7.02 -6.16 -28.70
CA ASP A 105 -5.64 -5.72 -29.07
C ASP A 105 -5.35 -4.26 -28.67
N LYS A 106 -6.40 -3.47 -28.36
CA LYS A 106 -6.28 -2.05 -28.02
C LYS A 106 -6.66 -1.73 -26.59
N LEU A 107 -7.41 -2.58 -25.91
CA LEU A 107 -8.00 -2.26 -24.62
C LEU A 107 -7.54 -3.26 -23.56
N THR A 108 -6.76 -2.77 -22.60
CA THR A 108 -6.29 -3.53 -21.43
C THR A 108 -6.89 -2.94 -20.16
N TYR A 109 -7.39 -3.81 -19.31
CA TYR A 109 -7.87 -3.49 -17.96
C TYR A 109 -7.00 -4.18 -16.91
N VAL A 110 -6.69 -3.45 -15.83
CA VAL A 110 -6.04 -4.02 -14.66
C VAL A 110 -6.84 -3.65 -13.41
N TYR A 111 -7.14 -4.65 -12.62
CA TYR A 111 -7.71 -4.52 -11.29
C TYR A 111 -6.64 -4.92 -10.26
N GLN A 112 -6.47 -4.13 -9.22
CA GLN A 112 -5.66 -4.47 -8.06
C GLN A 112 -6.44 -4.17 -6.78
N SER A 113 -6.39 -5.09 -5.81
CA SER A 113 -6.93 -4.88 -4.48
C SER A 113 -5.93 -5.36 -3.45
N ASP A 114 -5.68 -4.54 -2.44
CA ASP A 114 -4.76 -4.83 -1.36
C ASP A 114 -5.51 -4.82 -0.02
N PHE A 115 -5.17 -5.77 0.85
CA PHE A 115 -5.62 -5.82 2.22
C PHE A 115 -4.42 -5.97 3.14
N GLY A 116 -4.28 -5.07 4.10
CA GLY A 116 -3.20 -5.06 5.06
C GLY A 116 -3.69 -5.11 6.51
N TYR A 117 -2.89 -5.78 7.32
CA TYR A 117 -3.07 -5.94 8.75
C TYR A 117 -1.74 -5.76 9.48
N ALA A 118 -1.75 -5.13 10.65
CA ALA A 118 -0.61 -5.07 11.56
C ALA A 118 -1.09 -5.17 13.01
N ALA A 119 -0.59 -6.17 13.73
CA ALA A 119 -0.83 -6.32 15.16
C ALA A 119 -0.01 -5.30 15.95
N TYR A 120 -0.54 -4.80 17.06
CA TYR A 120 0.13 -3.85 17.96
C TYR A 120 0.62 -2.57 17.25
N ALA A 121 -0.15 -2.09 16.27
CA ALA A 121 0.23 -0.97 15.41
C ALA A 121 -0.41 0.35 15.82
N VAL A 122 -1.41 0.32 16.69
CA VAL A 122 -2.20 1.49 17.09
C VAL A 122 -1.86 1.86 18.51
N ASP A 123 -1.41 3.11 18.72
CA ASP A 123 -1.14 3.65 20.04
C ASP A 123 -2.44 3.75 20.86
N PRO A 124 -2.50 3.11 22.05
CA PRO A 124 -3.68 3.19 22.93
C PRO A 124 -4.03 4.61 23.34
N ALA A 125 -3.04 5.49 23.49
CA ALA A 125 -3.26 6.87 23.91
C ALA A 125 -4.01 7.69 22.84
N LEU A 126 -3.93 7.28 21.57
CA LEU A 126 -4.58 7.96 20.45
C LEU A 126 -5.95 7.37 20.09
N TYR A 127 -6.21 6.08 20.43
CA TYR A 127 -7.36 5.34 19.90
C TYR A 127 -8.16 4.55 20.95
N ALA A 128 -7.72 4.49 22.20
CA ALA A 128 -8.41 3.68 23.19
C ALA A 128 -9.35 4.49 24.08
N PRO A 129 -10.66 4.26 24.00
CA PRO A 129 -11.50 4.44 25.16
C PRO A 129 -11.26 3.25 26.11
N ALA A 130 -10.42 3.42 27.10
CA ALA A 130 -10.24 2.51 28.24
C ALA A 130 -9.60 1.14 27.94
N GLY A 131 -8.31 1.03 28.18
CA GLY A 131 -7.61 -0.24 28.35
C GLY A 131 -6.30 -0.33 27.61
N ASN A 132 -5.30 0.35 28.01
CA ASN A 132 -3.85 0.36 27.77
C ASN A 132 -3.19 -0.79 26.96
N GLN A 133 -3.87 -1.37 25.98
CA GLN A 133 -3.27 -2.37 25.09
C GLN A 133 -3.24 -1.85 23.66
N PRO A 134 -2.08 -1.89 22.99
CA PRO A 134 -1.97 -1.53 21.60
C PRO A 134 -2.93 -2.34 20.72
N GLY A 135 -3.69 -1.62 19.87
CA GLY A 135 -4.63 -2.22 18.95
C GLY A 135 -4.00 -2.68 17.65
N SER A 136 -4.77 -3.43 16.86
CA SER A 136 -4.39 -3.81 15.51
C SER A 136 -4.84 -2.74 14.50
N ALA A 137 -4.03 -2.54 13.47
CA ALA A 137 -4.37 -1.68 12.35
C ALA A 137 -4.77 -2.48 11.11
N TYR A 138 -5.70 -1.90 10.34
CA TYR A 138 -6.20 -2.45 9.09
C TYR A 138 -6.22 -1.36 8.03
N TRP A 139 -5.81 -1.73 6.82
CA TRP A 139 -5.92 -0.87 5.63
C TRP A 139 -6.25 -1.72 4.42
N TYR A 140 -6.92 -1.13 3.45
CA TYR A 140 -7.25 -1.82 2.21
C TYR A 140 -7.52 -0.80 1.10
N GLY A 141 -7.40 -1.27 -0.13
CA GLY A 141 -7.60 -0.40 -1.27
C GLY A 141 -7.91 -1.17 -2.54
N VAL A 142 -8.39 -0.42 -3.50
CA VAL A 142 -8.67 -0.88 -4.85
C VAL A 142 -8.12 0.13 -5.84
N ASN A 143 -7.35 -0.36 -6.80
CA ASN A 143 -6.87 0.39 -7.95
C ASN A 143 -7.42 -0.25 -9.22
N GLN A 144 -7.90 0.57 -10.13
CA GLN A 144 -8.37 0.13 -11.42
C GLN A 144 -7.68 0.94 -12.51
N TYR A 145 -7.21 0.28 -13.54
CA TYR A 145 -6.52 0.89 -14.65
C TYR A 145 -7.21 0.48 -15.95
N LEU A 146 -7.37 1.42 -16.82
CA LEU A 146 -7.83 1.21 -18.18
C LEU A 146 -6.83 1.84 -19.15
N PHE A 147 -6.26 1.03 -20.02
CA PHE A 147 -5.30 1.48 -21.04
C PHE A 147 -5.92 1.27 -22.42
N TYR A 148 -5.78 2.30 -23.26
CA TYR A 148 -6.28 2.23 -24.65
C TYR A 148 -5.19 2.66 -25.64
N ASN A 149 -4.85 1.78 -26.56
CA ASN A 149 -3.91 2.01 -27.64
C ASN A 149 -4.64 2.74 -28.77
N PHE A 150 -4.56 4.07 -28.83
CA PHE A 150 -5.13 4.87 -29.93
C PHE A 150 -4.41 4.56 -31.24
N THR A 151 -3.08 4.47 -31.15
CA THR A 151 -2.18 4.09 -32.25
C THR A 151 -0.98 3.33 -31.66
N ASP A 152 -0.08 2.84 -32.51
CA ASP A 152 1.17 2.15 -32.07
C ASP A 152 2.09 3.05 -31.24
N TYR A 153 1.90 4.36 -31.29
CA TYR A 153 2.75 5.34 -30.60
C TYR A 153 1.99 6.22 -29.59
N LEU A 154 0.66 6.09 -29.49
CA LEU A 154 -0.15 6.87 -28.53
C LEU A 154 -1.04 5.95 -27.70
N ILE A 155 -0.78 5.91 -26.39
CA ILE A 155 -1.53 5.12 -25.42
C ILE A 155 -2.14 6.07 -24.38
N GLY A 156 -3.45 5.97 -24.14
CA GLY A 156 -4.13 6.66 -23.05
C GLY A 156 -4.31 5.75 -21.86
N GLY A 157 -4.26 6.31 -20.66
CA GLY A 157 -4.49 5.63 -19.40
C GLY A 157 -5.44 6.39 -18.49
N LEU A 158 -6.32 5.64 -17.83
CA LEU A 158 -7.14 6.11 -16.72
C LEU A 158 -6.84 5.23 -15.53
N ARG A 159 -6.56 5.85 -14.36
CA ARG A 159 -6.42 5.16 -13.08
C ARG A 159 -7.43 5.71 -12.09
N LEU A 160 -8.15 4.83 -11.42
CA LEU A 160 -9.04 5.12 -10.31
C LEU A 160 -8.52 4.40 -9.07
N GLU A 161 -8.35 5.12 -7.98
CA GLU A 161 -7.80 4.61 -6.73
C GLU A 161 -8.76 4.92 -5.58
N TRP A 162 -8.95 3.95 -4.72
CA TRP A 162 -9.55 4.08 -3.42
C TRP A 162 -8.68 3.38 -2.39
N PHE A 163 -8.34 4.07 -1.33
CA PHE A 163 -7.58 3.54 -0.21
C PHE A 163 -8.26 3.92 1.09
N ARG A 164 -8.45 2.94 1.95
CA ARG A 164 -8.98 3.10 3.30
C ARG A 164 -7.89 2.81 4.32
N ASP A 165 -7.61 3.79 5.18
CA ASP A 165 -6.83 3.60 6.40
C ASP A 165 -7.76 3.67 7.59
N ASN A 166 -8.06 2.52 8.21
CA ASN A 166 -9.00 2.44 9.32
C ASN A 166 -8.45 3.02 10.63
N ASN A 167 -7.14 3.12 10.75
CA ASN A 167 -6.49 3.46 12.00
C ASN A 167 -5.43 4.56 11.84
N GLY A 168 -5.26 5.12 10.64
CA GLY A 168 -4.22 6.10 10.37
C GLY A 168 -2.80 5.54 10.49
N PHE A 169 -2.64 4.23 10.36
CA PHE A 169 -1.35 3.55 10.49
C PHE A 169 -0.46 3.75 9.26
N ARG A 170 -1.06 3.87 8.07
CA ARG A 170 -0.33 4.02 6.81
C ARG A 170 -0.20 5.46 6.35
N VAL A 171 -1.11 6.33 6.76
CA VAL A 171 -1.10 7.75 6.38
C VAL A 171 -1.02 8.61 7.65
N THR A 172 0.12 9.30 7.79
CA THR A 172 0.39 10.18 8.94
C THR A 172 0.86 11.56 8.46
N SER A 173 0.69 12.58 9.30
CA SER A 173 0.95 14.00 8.97
C SER A 173 2.40 14.37 8.76
N GLY A 174 3.34 13.55 9.13
CA GLY A 174 4.71 13.94 9.44
C GLY A 174 5.62 14.42 8.31
N LEU A 175 5.16 14.50 7.09
CA LEU A 175 6.06 14.84 5.96
C LEU A 175 5.66 16.11 5.19
N ARG A 176 4.50 16.69 5.44
CA ARG A 176 4.01 17.83 4.64
C ARG A 176 3.93 19.17 5.37
N ASP A 177 3.77 19.15 6.69
CA ASP A 177 3.63 20.38 7.51
C ASP A 177 4.82 20.65 8.43
N GLY A 178 5.85 19.79 8.38
CA GLY A 178 7.04 19.93 9.23
C GLY A 178 6.81 19.52 10.70
N SER A 179 5.61 19.03 11.04
CA SER A 179 5.36 18.46 12.36
C SER A 179 5.95 17.05 12.47
N PRO A 180 6.42 16.63 13.65
CA PRO A 180 6.87 15.25 13.85
C PRO A 180 5.67 14.32 13.64
N GLY A 181 5.79 13.39 12.70
CA GLY A 181 4.78 12.54 12.11
C GLY A 181 4.00 11.64 13.01
N THR A 182 3.12 12.22 13.81
CA THR A 182 2.35 11.49 14.82
C THR A 182 0.83 11.61 14.66
N THR A 183 0.34 12.50 13.80
CA THR A 183 -1.11 12.61 13.60
C THR A 183 -1.57 11.63 12.53
N PRO A 184 -2.34 10.60 12.89
CA PRO A 184 -2.91 9.66 11.94
C PRO A 184 -4.05 10.29 11.13
N PHE A 185 -4.20 9.89 9.88
CA PHE A 185 -5.34 10.26 9.04
C PHE A 185 -6.25 9.05 8.83
N VAL A 186 -7.33 8.97 9.62
CA VAL A 186 -8.32 7.91 9.52
C VAL A 186 -9.39 8.30 8.52
N GLY A 187 -9.56 7.51 7.47
CA GLY A 187 -10.55 7.82 6.45
C GLY A 187 -10.30 7.16 5.10
N ASN A 188 -10.97 7.70 4.10
CA ASN A 188 -10.88 7.26 2.72
C ASN A 188 -10.07 8.25 1.90
N PHE A 189 -9.14 7.71 1.12
CA PHE A 189 -8.30 8.42 0.17
C PHE A 189 -8.70 7.99 -1.23
N TRP A 190 -8.92 8.94 -2.10
CA TRP A 190 -9.33 8.70 -3.47
C TRP A 190 -8.37 9.41 -4.41
N ALA A 191 -8.12 8.82 -5.54
CA ALA A 191 -7.41 9.50 -6.61
C ALA A 191 -7.95 9.10 -7.97
N MET A 192 -7.90 10.03 -8.90
CA MET A 192 -8.16 9.80 -10.31
C MET A 192 -7.02 10.38 -11.12
N THR A 193 -6.47 9.59 -12.01
CA THR A 193 -5.32 9.99 -12.84
C THR A 193 -5.63 9.72 -14.31
N TRP A 194 -5.38 10.71 -15.17
CA TRP A 194 -5.40 10.61 -16.61
C TRP A 194 -3.99 10.77 -17.13
N GLY A 195 -3.54 9.89 -17.97
CA GLY A 195 -2.22 9.94 -18.57
C GLY A 195 -2.22 9.61 -20.04
N LEU A 196 -1.22 10.10 -20.73
CA LEU A 196 -0.89 9.71 -22.08
C LEU A 196 0.55 9.24 -22.14
N ASN A 197 0.85 8.24 -22.95
CA ASN A 197 2.20 7.86 -23.34
C ASN A 197 2.32 8.12 -24.82
N TYR A 198 3.19 9.06 -25.20
CA TYR A 198 3.50 9.35 -26.58
C TYR A 198 4.94 8.89 -26.88
N LEU A 199 5.05 7.86 -27.71
CA LEU A 199 6.32 7.26 -28.10
C LEU A 199 6.88 8.00 -29.32
N ILE A 200 8.11 8.48 -29.21
CA ILE A 200 8.83 9.15 -30.32
C ILE A 200 10.01 8.26 -30.70
N GLY A 201 9.87 7.59 -31.84
CA GLY A 201 10.81 6.56 -32.23
C GLY A 201 10.90 5.43 -31.20
N ASN A 202 12.09 4.85 -31.02
CA ASN A 202 12.28 3.70 -30.13
C ASN A 202 12.82 4.07 -28.74
N ASN A 203 13.19 5.33 -28.48
CA ASN A 203 14.03 5.70 -27.34
C ASN A 203 13.46 6.82 -26.47
N LEU A 204 12.39 7.47 -26.88
CA LEU A 204 11.80 8.59 -26.13
C LEU A 204 10.31 8.37 -25.90
N VAL A 205 9.88 8.56 -24.64
CA VAL A 205 8.46 8.56 -24.27
C VAL A 205 8.16 9.86 -23.54
N ILE A 206 7.15 10.60 -24.00
CA ILE A 206 6.59 11.77 -23.32
C ILE A 206 5.32 11.32 -22.59
N ARG A 207 5.24 11.61 -21.29
CA ARG A 207 4.15 11.16 -20.40
C ARG A 207 3.50 12.33 -19.64
N PRO A 208 2.66 13.13 -20.27
CA PRO A 208 1.83 14.05 -19.53
C PRO A 208 0.81 13.28 -18.66
N GLU A 209 0.65 13.74 -17.42
CA GLU A 209 -0.29 13.18 -16.46
C GLU A 209 -1.02 14.28 -15.74
N LEU A 210 -2.31 14.11 -15.51
CA LEU A 210 -3.15 14.94 -14.65
C LEU A 210 -3.73 14.06 -13.55
N ARG A 211 -3.50 14.44 -12.29
CA ARG A 211 -4.00 13.71 -11.12
C ARG A 211 -4.85 14.59 -10.24
N TYR A 212 -5.95 14.04 -9.75
CA TYR A 212 -6.83 14.65 -8.77
C TYR A 212 -6.98 13.75 -7.56
N ASP A 213 -6.61 14.24 -6.37
CA ASP A 213 -6.70 13.53 -5.11
C ASP A 213 -7.69 14.21 -4.17
N TRP A 214 -8.44 13.39 -3.40
CA TRP A 214 -9.29 13.89 -2.33
C TRP A 214 -9.35 12.93 -1.15
N PHE A 215 -9.66 13.46 0.02
CA PHE A 215 -9.73 12.74 1.28
C PHE A 215 -11.09 12.92 1.92
N SER A 216 -11.62 11.87 2.53
CA SER A 216 -12.84 11.86 3.32
C SER A 216 -12.53 11.25 4.67
N ALA A 217 -12.40 12.08 5.71
CA ALA A 217 -12.18 11.66 7.07
C ALA A 217 -13.44 11.02 7.68
N ASP A 218 -13.25 10.17 8.68
CA ASP A 218 -14.37 9.68 9.51
C ASP A 218 -14.87 10.79 10.41
N GLU A 219 -16.19 10.84 10.64
CA GLU A 219 -16.85 11.88 11.47
C GLU A 219 -16.29 11.93 12.90
N GLY A 220 -16.03 10.78 13.52
CA GLY A 220 -15.44 10.69 14.86
C GLY A 220 -14.02 11.29 14.90
N TRP A 221 -13.21 11.07 13.88
CA TRP A 221 -11.87 11.61 13.80
C TRP A 221 -11.88 13.15 13.70
N ILE A 222 -12.81 13.73 12.96
CA ILE A 222 -12.99 15.18 12.86
C ILE A 222 -13.51 15.77 14.18
N ALA A 223 -14.45 15.10 14.83
CA ALA A 223 -15.10 15.56 16.07
C ALA A 223 -14.12 15.63 17.25
N GLU A 224 -13.10 14.78 17.30
CA GLU A 224 -12.06 14.79 18.33
C GLU A 224 -11.00 15.90 18.17
N GLY A 225 -11.19 16.81 17.21
CA GLY A 225 -10.28 17.93 17.00
C GLY A 225 -9.00 17.59 16.23
N ASN A 226 -8.83 16.34 15.80
CA ASN A 226 -7.71 15.90 14.99
C ASN A 226 -7.76 16.46 13.56
N GLY A 227 -8.93 16.93 13.12
CA GLY A 227 -9.18 17.55 11.83
C GLY A 227 -8.91 19.05 11.77
N GLY A 228 -8.08 19.59 12.63
CA GLY A 228 -7.67 20.99 12.57
C GLY A 228 -7.10 21.34 11.19
N ALA A 229 -7.35 22.57 10.74
CA ALA A 229 -7.07 23.02 9.37
C ALA A 229 -5.63 22.86 8.88
N ASN A 230 -4.69 22.58 9.77
CA ASN A 230 -3.27 22.37 9.46
C ASN A 230 -2.85 20.89 9.43
N THR A 231 -3.77 19.95 9.74
CA THR A 231 -3.48 18.53 9.87
C THR A 231 -4.07 17.67 8.75
N MET A 232 -4.76 18.27 7.79
CA MET A 232 -5.35 17.53 6.66
C MET A 232 -4.29 17.14 5.61
N PRO A 233 -4.34 15.91 5.05
CA PRO A 233 -3.31 15.40 4.17
C PRO A 233 -3.10 16.22 2.89
N TYR A 234 -4.12 16.93 2.43
CA TYR A 234 -4.09 17.71 1.19
C TYR A 234 -4.32 19.23 1.37
N GLY A 235 -4.18 19.75 2.61
CA GLY A 235 -4.35 21.18 2.88
C GLY A 235 -5.81 21.62 3.04
N ARG A 236 -6.01 22.94 3.18
CA ARG A 236 -7.32 23.51 3.47
C ARG A 236 -8.16 23.69 2.22
N LEU A 237 -9.10 22.84 1.95
CA LEU A 237 -10.21 23.16 1.06
C LEU A 237 -11.50 22.57 1.63
N ASN A 238 -12.22 23.33 2.48
CA ASN A 238 -13.52 22.94 3.04
C ASN A 238 -13.56 21.48 3.49
N ASP A 239 -14.61 20.91 3.97
CA ASP A 239 -14.74 19.54 4.49
C ASP A 239 -14.35 18.40 3.50
N LYS A 240 -13.88 18.75 2.30
CA LYS A 240 -13.41 17.81 1.27
C LYS A 240 -12.11 18.33 0.69
N ASN A 241 -11.00 17.91 1.29
CA ASN A 241 -9.67 18.26 0.79
C ASN A 241 -9.38 17.57 -0.54
N ALA A 242 -9.33 18.35 -1.59
CA ALA A 242 -9.01 17.88 -2.94
C ALA A 242 -7.84 18.67 -3.52
N GLN A 243 -6.96 18.03 -4.25
CA GLN A 243 -5.82 18.67 -4.91
C GLN A 243 -5.64 18.15 -6.32
N PHE A 244 -5.26 19.04 -7.22
CA PHE A 244 -4.81 18.70 -8.57
C PHE A 244 -3.29 18.72 -8.65
N TYR A 245 -2.73 17.75 -9.35
CA TYR A 245 -1.32 17.66 -9.71
C TYR A 245 -1.22 17.52 -11.23
N GLY A 246 -0.36 18.27 -11.85
CA GLY A 246 -0.07 18.25 -13.29
C GLY A 246 1.41 18.05 -13.57
#